data_0229f311b5d37440666c12b7eb2706bf
#
_entry.id   0229f311b5d37440666c12b7eb2706bf
#
_cell.length_a   1.000
_cell.length_b   1.000
_cell.length_c   1.000
_cell.angle_alpha   90.00
_cell.angle_beta   90.00
_cell.angle_gamma   90.00
#
_symmetry.space_group_name_H-M   'P 1'
#
loop_
_entity.id
_entity.type
_entity.pdbx_description
1 polymer ?
#
loop_
_entity_poly.entity_id
_entity_poly.type
_entity_poly.pdbx_seq_one_letter_code
_entity_poly.pdbx_strand_id
1 'polypeptide(L)'
;MSASFPWCSSAKSVVSRTADVRGVCDDSSVASILIVDDDQRFRGIARRLLESEGFDVVGEAEDGRAALAAARELEPDVVLLDVQLPDLDGLEVAERLSAKGGPAVVLTSTRDESDFGPQLQRSGARGFVPKGELSGERITRLCA
;
A
#
# COMPACT_ATOMS: atom_id res chain seq x y z
N MET A 1 -6.33 -17.88 -7.69
CA MET A 1 -6.16 -17.70 -7.65
C MET A 1 -5.65 -16.94 -7.65
N SER A 2 -5.39 -16.81 -7.68
CA SER A 2 -5.05 -16.34 -7.61
C SER A 2 -4.65 -15.24 -7.42
N ALA A 3 -4.60 -14.77 -6.85
CA ALA A 3 -4.37 -13.61 -6.44
C ALA A 3 -3.03 -13.31 -6.41
N SER A 4 -2.23 -13.81 -7.06
CA SER A 4 -0.92 -13.47 -6.91
C SER A 4 -0.67 -12.16 -7.44
N PHE A 5 0.16 -11.40 -6.84
CA PHE A 5 0.53 -10.10 -7.30
C PHE A 5 1.83 -10.24 -8.04
N PRO A 6 1.91 -9.76 -9.24
CA PRO A 6 3.13 -9.86 -10.03
C PRO A 6 4.36 -9.33 -9.30
N TRP A 7 4.20 -8.27 -8.56
CA TRP A 7 5.33 -7.67 -7.90
C TRP A 7 5.67 -8.36 -6.61
N CYS A 8 4.84 -9.27 -6.19
CA CYS A 8 5.06 -9.91 -4.96
C CYS A 8 6.02 -11.05 -5.04
N SER A 9 6.38 -11.44 -6.16
CA SER A 9 7.22 -12.54 -6.23
C SER A 9 8.62 -12.27 -6.07
N SER A 10 8.99 -11.15 -5.86
CA SER A 10 10.34 -10.87 -5.85
C SER A 10 11.10 -11.59 -4.81
N ALA A 11 12.28 -11.69 -5.04
CA ALA A 11 13.16 -12.33 -4.15
C ALA A 11 13.17 -11.70 -2.79
N LYS A 12 12.93 -10.46 -2.72
CA LYS A 12 12.98 -9.83 -1.44
C LYS A 12 12.04 -10.48 -0.48
N SER A 13 10.91 -10.86 -0.93
CA SER A 13 10.00 -11.39 0.01
C SER A 13 10.45 -12.74 0.47
N VAL A 14 11.08 -13.41 -0.34
CA VAL A 14 11.50 -14.71 0.03
C VAL A 14 12.49 -14.62 1.14
N VAL A 15 13.42 -13.82 0.99
CA VAL A 15 14.40 -13.66 1.98
C VAL A 15 13.84 -13.36 3.32
N SER A 16 13.10 -12.39 3.45
CA SER A 16 12.66 -12.01 4.72
C SER A 16 11.71 -13.01 5.31
N ARG A 17 11.04 -13.71 4.50
CA ARG A 17 10.12 -14.51 5.08
C ARG A 17 10.58 -15.84 5.37
N THR A 18 11.65 -16.11 5.21
CA THR A 18 12.18 -17.33 5.49
C THR A 18 11.65 -17.80 6.70
N ALA A 19 11.54 -17.08 7.53
CA ALA A 19 11.18 -17.45 8.77
C ALA A 19 9.91 -18.12 8.66
N ASP A 20 9.19 -17.83 7.78
CA ASP A 20 8.03 -18.27 7.70
C ASP A 20 8.04 -19.58 7.37
N VAL A 21 8.28 -20.24 8.10
CA VAL A 21 8.34 -21.45 7.89
C VAL A 21 7.21 -22.00 7.37
N ARG A 22 6.15 -21.66 7.73
CA ARG A 22 5.06 -22.16 7.31
C ARG A 22 5.17 -22.14 5.99
N GLY A 23 5.92 -21.62 5.55
CA GLY A 23 6.14 -21.41 4.40
C GLY A 23 5.53 -22.14 3.51
N VAL A 24 4.87 -22.64 3.79
CA VAL A 24 4.24 -23.31 3.12
C VAL A 24 3.98 -22.73 1.97
N CYS A 25 4.39 -22.36 1.71
CA CYS A 25 4.26 -21.98 0.69
C CYS A 25 3.50 -21.34 -0.03
N ASP A 26 3.20 -21.48 -0.52
CA ASP A 26 2.43 -21.00 -1.29
C ASP A 26 1.98 -19.80 -1.06
N ASP A 27 2.15 -19.35 -0.30
CA ASP A 27 1.69 -18.22 -0.04
C ASP A 27 2.17 -17.23 -0.84
N SER A 28 2.73 -17.38 -1.74
CA SER A 28 3.15 -16.38 -2.57
C SER A 28 2.08 -15.41 -2.85
N SER A 29 0.92 -15.69 -2.58
CA SER A 29 -0.11 -14.73 -2.87
C SER A 29 -0.28 -13.70 -1.78
N VAL A 30 0.46 -13.74 -0.73
CA VAL A 30 0.32 -12.77 0.33
C VAL A 30 1.11 -11.51 -0.01
N ALA A 31 0.47 -10.40 -0.09
CA ALA A 31 1.15 -9.15 -0.38
C ALA A 31 1.39 -8.37 0.89
N SER A 32 2.55 -7.74 1.01
CA SER A 32 2.85 -6.91 2.15
C SER A 32 2.38 -5.50 1.87
N ILE A 33 1.81 -4.85 2.86
CA ILE A 33 1.27 -3.53 2.65
C ILE A 33 1.64 -2.60 3.79
N LEU A 34 1.96 -1.36 3.44
CA LEU A 34 2.25 -0.31 4.40
C LEU A 34 1.06 0.64 4.38
N ILE A 35 0.52 0.99 5.52
CA ILE A 35 -0.62 1.89 5.61
C ILE A 35 -0.15 3.26 6.07
N VAL A 36 -0.43 4.30 5.28
CA VAL A 36 0.01 5.66 5.56
C VAL A 36 -1.20 6.57 5.70
N ASP A 37 -1.42 7.12 6.89
CA ASP A 37 -2.54 7.99 7.14
C ASP A 37 -2.28 8.66 8.48
N ASP A 38 -2.60 9.93 8.61
CA ASP A 38 -2.37 10.62 9.86
C ASP A 38 -3.48 10.31 10.87
N ASP A 39 -4.56 9.66 10.46
CA ASP A 39 -5.64 9.32 11.34
C ASP A 39 -5.42 7.91 11.90
N GLN A 40 -5.06 7.85 13.17
CA GLN A 40 -4.80 6.59 13.81
C GLN A 40 -6.00 5.64 13.78
N ARG A 41 -7.19 6.16 13.87
CA ARG A 41 -8.36 5.33 13.83
C ARG A 41 -8.50 4.66 12.51
N PHE A 42 -8.30 5.40 11.43
CA PHE A 42 -8.41 4.81 10.09
C PHE A 42 -7.33 3.76 9.90
N ARG A 43 -6.11 4.02 10.39
CA ARG A 43 -5.04 3.03 10.24
C ARG A 43 -5.44 1.73 10.93
N GLY A 44 -6.05 1.81 12.09
CA GLY A 44 -6.48 0.62 12.80
C GLY A 44 -7.55 -0.15 12.07
N ILE A 45 -8.51 0.56 11.51
CA ILE A 45 -9.60 -0.06 10.77
C ILE A 45 -9.06 -0.72 9.52
N ALA A 46 -8.20 0.00 8.80
CA ALA A 46 -7.63 -0.53 7.56
C ALA A 46 -6.78 -1.75 7.84
N ARG A 47 -6.01 -1.72 8.93
CA ARG A 47 -5.17 -2.85 9.27
C ARG A 47 -6.00 -4.09 9.52
N ARG A 48 -7.04 -3.97 10.33
CA ARG A 48 -7.88 -5.12 10.62
C ARG A 48 -8.55 -5.65 9.36
N LEU A 49 -9.06 -4.76 8.55
CA LEU A 49 -9.73 -5.14 7.34
C LEU A 49 -8.78 -5.89 6.42
N LEU A 50 -7.62 -5.32 6.17
CA LEU A 50 -6.70 -5.90 5.20
C LEU A 50 -6.09 -7.20 5.72
N GLU A 51 -5.83 -7.27 7.01
CA GLU A 51 -5.31 -8.50 7.58
C GLU A 51 -6.37 -9.61 7.46
N SER A 52 -7.63 -9.27 7.64
CA SER A 52 -8.66 -10.28 7.54
C SER A 52 -8.82 -10.77 6.11
N GLU A 53 -8.33 -10.00 5.15
CA GLU A 53 -8.43 -10.39 3.75
C GLU A 53 -7.13 -10.95 3.21
N GLY A 54 -6.19 -11.25 4.07
CA GLY A 54 -5.00 -11.93 3.64
C GLY A 54 -3.76 -11.09 3.39
N PHE A 55 -3.85 -9.78 3.60
CA PHE A 55 -2.68 -8.94 3.42
C PHE A 55 -1.81 -9.00 4.65
N ASP A 56 -0.50 -8.81 4.44
CA ASP A 56 0.44 -8.77 5.54
C ASP A 56 0.75 -7.31 5.80
N VAL A 57 0.18 -6.72 6.83
CA VAL A 57 0.42 -5.30 7.12
C VAL A 57 1.74 -5.20 7.85
N VAL A 58 2.76 -4.74 7.13
CA VAL A 58 4.11 -4.71 7.66
C VAL A 58 4.44 -3.45 8.43
N GLY A 59 3.61 -2.44 8.35
CA GLY A 59 3.86 -1.24 9.11
C GLY A 59 2.82 -0.17 8.89
N GLU A 60 2.93 0.91 9.64
CA GLU A 60 2.04 2.05 9.51
C GLU A 60 2.89 3.30 9.60
N ALA A 61 2.46 4.36 8.95
CA ALA A 61 3.14 5.64 9.02
C ALA A 61 2.11 6.73 9.15
N GLU A 62 2.43 7.80 9.86
CA GLU A 62 1.45 8.85 10.10
C GLU A 62 1.70 10.09 9.26
N ASP A 63 2.78 10.16 8.53
CA ASP A 63 3.05 11.31 7.68
C ASP A 63 3.91 10.89 6.52
N GLY A 64 4.21 11.84 5.65
CA GLY A 64 4.93 11.52 4.42
C GLY A 64 6.36 11.12 4.64
N ARG A 65 7.05 11.76 5.57
CA ARG A 65 8.44 11.43 5.82
C ARG A 65 8.54 10.05 6.41
N ALA A 66 7.66 9.73 7.35
CA ALA A 66 7.65 8.41 7.95
C ALA A 66 7.34 7.36 6.90
N ALA A 67 6.47 7.70 5.95
CA ALA A 67 6.11 6.78 4.88
C ALA A 67 7.30 6.47 4.00
N LEU A 68 8.06 7.49 3.63
CA LEU A 68 9.22 7.28 2.76
C LEU A 68 10.28 6.44 3.48
N ALA A 69 10.49 6.71 4.75
CA ALA A 69 11.47 5.95 5.51
C ALA A 69 11.01 4.49 5.69
N ALA A 70 9.75 4.29 6.01
CA ALA A 70 9.23 2.95 6.21
C ALA A 70 9.24 2.15 4.92
N ALA A 71 8.93 2.79 3.81
CA ALA A 71 8.94 2.09 2.54
C ALA A 71 10.33 1.63 2.18
N ARG A 72 11.33 2.47 2.49
CA ARG A 72 12.69 2.11 2.18
C ARG A 72 13.14 0.94 3.06
N GLU A 73 12.75 0.95 4.30
CA GLU A 73 13.15 -0.08 5.21
C GLU A 73 12.38 -1.38 5.06
N LEU A 74 11.09 -1.30 4.87
CA LEU A 74 10.24 -2.47 4.86
C LEU A 74 10.02 -3.07 3.48
N GLU A 75 10.25 -2.27 2.47
CA GLU A 75 10.07 -2.71 1.08
C GLU A 75 8.72 -3.40 0.85
N PRO A 76 7.62 -2.72 1.17
CA PRO A 76 6.32 -3.36 1.00
C PRO A 76 5.96 -3.54 -0.47
N ASP A 77 5.07 -4.45 -0.74
CA ASP A 77 4.60 -4.65 -2.11
C ASP A 77 3.62 -3.54 -2.48
N VAL A 78 2.84 -3.08 -1.50
CA VAL A 78 1.80 -2.08 -1.75
C VAL A 78 1.87 -1.02 -0.65
N VAL A 79 1.62 0.23 -1.00
CA VAL A 79 1.50 1.30 -0.03
C VAL A 79 0.11 1.88 -0.16
N LEU A 80 -0.69 1.85 0.90
CA LEU A 80 -1.99 2.49 0.93
C LEU A 80 -1.75 3.87 1.51
N LEU A 81 -1.92 4.91 0.73
CA LEU A 81 -1.44 6.23 1.05
C LEU A 81 -2.53 7.28 1.02
N ASP A 82 -2.71 7.98 2.14
CA ASP A 82 -3.67 9.07 2.18
C ASP A 82 -3.13 10.24 1.38
N VAL A 83 -3.96 10.82 0.55
CA VAL A 83 -3.57 11.96 -0.26
C VAL A 83 -3.26 13.16 0.62
N GLN A 84 -3.97 13.30 1.75
CA GLN A 84 -3.77 14.46 2.60
C GLN A 84 -2.97 14.12 3.83
N LEU A 85 -1.71 14.44 3.82
CA LEU A 85 -0.82 14.20 4.94
C LEU A 85 -0.37 15.53 5.54
N PRO A 86 0.02 15.56 6.80
CA PRO A 86 0.32 16.81 7.47
C PRO A 86 1.62 17.48 7.02
N ASP A 87 2.58 16.72 6.57
CA ASP A 87 3.88 17.31 6.22
C ASP A 87 4.16 17.39 4.74
N LEU A 88 3.74 16.43 3.97
CA LEU A 88 3.97 16.42 2.54
C LEU A 88 2.67 16.12 1.82
N ASP A 89 2.59 16.54 0.58
CA ASP A 89 1.43 16.23 -0.21
C ASP A 89 1.49 14.74 -0.53
N GLY A 90 0.42 14.02 -0.28
CA GLY A 90 0.40 12.60 -0.58
C GLY A 90 0.69 12.28 -2.03
N LEU A 91 0.31 13.17 -2.94
CA LEU A 91 0.60 12.94 -4.35
C LEU A 91 2.11 12.99 -4.61
N GLU A 92 2.80 13.87 -3.91
CA GLU A 92 4.24 13.95 -4.05
C GLU A 92 4.91 12.71 -3.46
N VAL A 93 4.40 12.23 -2.35
CA VAL A 93 4.94 11.01 -1.74
C VAL A 93 4.73 9.85 -2.71
N ALA A 94 3.56 9.80 -3.37
CA ALA A 94 3.27 8.75 -4.32
C ALA A 94 4.26 8.76 -5.48
N GLU A 95 4.62 9.95 -5.96
CA GLU A 95 5.57 10.06 -7.05
C GLU A 95 6.92 9.51 -6.62
N ARG A 96 7.35 9.83 -5.44
CA ARG A 96 8.62 9.37 -4.96
C ARG A 96 8.64 7.85 -4.74
N LEU A 97 7.55 7.32 -4.22
CA LEU A 97 7.48 5.90 -3.95
C LEU A 97 7.38 5.09 -5.24
N SER A 98 6.69 5.63 -6.22
CA SER A 98 6.45 4.89 -7.45
C SER A 98 7.65 4.86 -8.38
N ALA A 99 8.64 5.71 -8.14
CA ALA A 99 9.75 5.81 -9.03
C ALA A 99 10.65 4.59 -8.98
N LYS A 100 11.27 4.29 -10.10
CA LYS A 100 12.25 3.22 -10.11
C LYS A 100 11.84 1.88 -9.57
N GLY A 101 10.70 1.44 -9.94
CA GLY A 101 10.31 0.10 -9.52
C GLY A 101 9.93 -0.01 -8.07
N GLY A 102 9.54 1.06 -7.46
CA GLY A 102 9.11 1.02 -6.08
C GLY A 102 7.81 0.28 -5.91
N PRO A 103 7.22 0.35 -4.74
CA PRO A 103 5.98 -0.38 -4.45
C PRO A 103 4.81 0.14 -5.27
N ALA A 104 3.76 -0.63 -5.36
CA ALA A 104 2.54 -0.17 -5.99
C ALA A 104 1.84 0.74 -5.01
N VAL A 105 1.48 1.93 -5.42
CA VAL A 105 0.85 2.90 -4.53
C VAL A 105 -0.63 3.00 -4.84
N VAL A 106 -1.47 2.86 -3.81
CA VAL A 106 -2.90 3.04 -3.94
C VAL A 106 -3.26 4.24 -3.08
N LEU A 107 -3.83 5.26 -3.69
CA LEU A 107 -4.17 6.47 -2.96
C LEU A 107 -5.57 6.36 -2.36
N THR A 108 -5.77 7.02 -1.23
CA THR A 108 -7.07 7.00 -0.58
C THR A 108 -7.33 8.37 0.03
N SER A 109 -8.58 8.73 0.21
CA SER A 109 -8.96 9.99 0.81
C SER A 109 -10.43 9.96 1.15
N THR A 110 -10.86 10.90 2.00
CA THR A 110 -12.28 11.06 2.25
C THR A 110 -12.92 11.88 1.13
N ARG A 111 -12.11 12.48 0.25
CA ARG A 111 -12.65 13.23 -0.86
C ARG A 111 -12.81 12.33 -2.07
N ASP A 112 -13.52 12.81 -3.07
CA ASP A 112 -13.71 12.04 -4.27
C ASP A 112 -12.51 12.12 -5.18
N GLU A 113 -12.35 11.11 -5.98
CA GLU A 113 -11.27 11.07 -6.94
C GLU A 113 -11.29 12.29 -7.83
N SER A 114 -12.46 12.75 -8.20
CA SER A 114 -12.57 13.87 -9.11
C SER A 114 -12.02 15.16 -8.52
N ASP A 115 -11.87 15.23 -7.20
CA ASP A 115 -11.34 16.44 -6.59
C ASP A 115 -9.85 16.61 -6.87
N PHE A 116 -9.16 15.58 -7.28
CA PHE A 116 -7.74 15.65 -7.53
C PHE A 116 -7.38 15.74 -9.00
N GLY A 117 -8.30 15.35 -9.86
CA GLY A 117 -8.09 15.49 -11.28
C GLY A 117 -6.88 14.75 -11.82
N PRO A 118 -6.22 15.32 -12.81
CA PRO A 118 -5.13 14.63 -13.46
C PRO A 118 -3.90 14.42 -12.57
N GLN A 119 -3.88 15.08 -11.43
CA GLN A 119 -2.74 14.90 -10.54
C GLN A 119 -2.62 13.46 -10.07
N LEU A 120 -3.74 12.75 -9.96
CA LEU A 120 -3.68 11.37 -9.55
C LEU A 120 -2.91 10.53 -10.56
N GLN A 121 -3.14 10.77 -11.83
CA GLN A 121 -2.45 10.02 -12.85
C GLN A 121 -0.98 10.34 -12.90
N ARG A 122 -0.62 11.59 -12.67
CA ARG A 122 0.75 11.97 -12.73
C ARG A 122 1.54 11.45 -11.53
N SER A 123 0.87 11.10 -10.47
CA SER A 123 1.55 10.65 -9.28
C SER A 123 2.19 9.28 -9.42
N GLY A 124 1.84 8.54 -10.45
CA GLY A 124 2.36 7.21 -10.63
C GLY A 124 1.64 6.16 -9.81
N ALA A 125 0.59 6.55 -9.08
CA ALA A 125 -0.16 5.60 -8.29
C ALA A 125 -0.94 4.66 -9.20
N ARG A 126 -1.21 3.47 -8.71
CA ARG A 126 -1.97 2.51 -9.47
C ARG A 126 -3.45 2.85 -9.48
N GLY A 127 -3.92 3.61 -8.50
CA GLY A 127 -5.31 4.00 -8.50
C GLY A 127 -5.70 4.66 -7.20
N PHE A 128 -6.98 4.87 -7.05
CA PHE A 128 -7.54 5.59 -5.91
C PHE A 128 -8.73 4.83 -5.36
N VAL A 129 -8.84 4.74 -4.06
CA VAL A 129 -9.97 4.11 -3.41
C VAL A 129 -10.49 5.05 -2.33
N PRO A 130 -11.73 5.47 -2.39
CA PRO A 130 -12.27 6.30 -1.32
C PRO A 130 -12.22 5.54 0.01
N LYS A 131 -11.95 6.23 1.10
CA LYS A 131 -11.80 5.56 2.38
C LYS A 131 -13.02 4.71 2.74
N GLY A 132 -14.19 5.16 2.37
CA GLY A 132 -15.39 4.40 2.69
C GLY A 132 -15.58 3.16 1.85
N GLU A 133 -14.76 2.99 0.83
CA GLU A 133 -14.89 1.83 -0.06
C GLU A 133 -13.66 0.94 -0.04
N LEU A 134 -12.85 1.09 0.97
CA LEU A 134 -11.62 0.31 1.06
C LEU A 134 -11.92 -1.17 1.18
N SER A 135 -11.25 -1.97 0.39
CA SER A 135 -11.32 -3.41 0.50
C SER A 135 -10.08 -4.01 -0.13
N GLY A 136 -9.74 -5.19 0.28
CA GLY A 136 -8.60 -5.87 -0.30
C GLY A 136 -8.83 -6.19 -1.76
N GLU A 137 -10.07 -6.46 -2.13
CA GLU A 137 -10.39 -6.76 -3.50
C GLU A 137 -10.11 -5.56 -4.39
N ARG A 138 -10.48 -4.36 -3.94
CA ARG A 138 -10.23 -3.17 -4.74
C ARG A 138 -8.75 -2.93 -4.89
N ILE A 139 -7.99 -3.12 -3.82
CA ILE A 139 -6.55 -2.94 -3.89
C ILE A 139 -5.95 -3.94 -4.86
N THR A 140 -6.37 -5.18 -4.80
CA THR A 140 -5.85 -6.21 -5.68
C THR A 140 -6.14 -5.87 -7.14
N ARG A 141 -7.33 -5.40 -7.43
CA ARG A 141 -7.66 -5.06 -8.78
C ARG A 141 -6.80 -3.93 -9.31
N LEU A 142 -6.58 -2.91 -8.51
CA LEU A 142 -5.80 -1.77 -8.98
C LEU A 142 -4.35 -2.16 -9.21
N CYS A 143 -3.84 -3.09 -8.44
CA CYS A 143 -2.45 -3.46 -8.55
C CYS A 143 -2.20 -4.60 -9.52
N ALA A 144 -3.21 -5.26 -9.91
CA ALA A 144 -3.04 -6.41 -10.83
C ALA A 144 -2.71 -5.97 -12.29
#